data_9c818854ba0f04fd77f3da599a719d54
#
_entry.id   9c818854ba0f04fd77f3da599a719d54
#
_cell.length_a   1.000
_cell.length_b   1.000
_cell.length_c   1.000
_cell.angle_alpha   90.00
_cell.angle_beta   90.00
_cell.angle_gamma   90.00
#
_symmetry.space_group_name_H-M   'P 1'
#
loop_
_entity.id
_entity.type
_entity.pdbx_description
1 polymer ?
#
loop_
_entity_poly.entity_id
_entity_poly.type
_entity_poly.pdbx_seq_one_letter_code
_entity_poly.pdbx_strand_id
1 'polypeptide(L)'
;MREQEQIKGDEIVSILKVTAACETQAVMTHLSRGKWHMTKVTLLRTTDTNIQVDITQKEKHHPININIDQPVGISFKHDYCKYIFESCVIGFAPSVNAKSGGIIVVAMPDRIDRIQRRNYYRVSVPQNHCVRALFWHRGYNDGAKGVPLEDYWQGRLVDVSAGGLQVCVDLDQKPNFREGQLVGVQFTPMPYEQPVQIEAQVRHIALTADGTQLCLGLQVIGLEATVEGREMLHRLCDVVRTYFNLNQEAGVPQPEDAMANVEYTTME
;
A
#
# COMPACT_ATOMS: atom_id res chain seq x y z
N MET A 1 -12.04 -10.11 7.80
CA MET A 1 -12.78 -9.02 8.50
C MET A 1 -11.93 -7.77 8.46
N ARG A 2 -12.47 -6.57 8.27
CA ARG A 2 -11.67 -5.33 8.40
C ARG A 2 -11.63 -5.01 9.88
N GLU A 3 -10.46 -5.09 10.49
CA GLU A 3 -10.30 -4.58 11.85
C GLU A 3 -10.25 -3.06 11.78
N GLN A 4 -11.22 -2.42 12.40
CA GLN A 4 -11.28 -0.98 12.61
C GLN A 4 -11.23 -0.77 14.12
N GLU A 5 -10.19 -0.10 14.56
CA GLU A 5 -9.95 0.23 15.95
C GLU A 5 -10.01 1.75 16.10
N GLN A 6 -10.63 2.22 17.18
CA GLN A 6 -10.65 3.63 17.54
C GLN A 6 -9.59 3.92 18.58
N ILE A 7 -8.65 4.76 18.25
CA ILE A 7 -7.60 5.27 19.13
C ILE A 7 -8.08 6.56 19.78
N LYS A 8 -7.83 6.72 21.08
CA LYS A 8 -8.26 7.88 21.88
C LYS A 8 -7.18 8.29 22.90
N GLY A 9 -7.27 9.52 23.37
CA GLY A 9 -6.41 10.03 24.45
C GLY A 9 -4.94 10.11 24.09
N ASP A 10 -4.07 9.75 25.02
CA ASP A 10 -2.60 9.92 24.90
C ASP A 10 -1.97 9.14 23.76
N GLU A 11 -2.61 8.05 23.34
CA GLU A 11 -2.12 7.24 22.21
C GLU A 11 -2.18 8.01 20.88
N ILE A 12 -3.19 8.89 20.71
CA ILE A 12 -3.27 9.80 19.56
C ILE A 12 -2.02 10.66 19.46
N VAL A 13 -1.65 11.30 20.57
CA VAL A 13 -0.50 12.21 20.64
C VAL A 13 0.78 11.44 20.33
N SER A 14 0.93 10.23 20.86
CA SER A 14 2.09 9.38 20.63
C SER A 14 2.25 9.02 19.14
N ILE A 15 1.21 8.52 18.50
CA ILE A 15 1.23 8.15 17.08
C ILE A 15 1.51 9.38 16.20
N LEU A 16 0.86 10.49 16.47
CA LEU A 16 1.04 11.71 15.67
C LEU A 16 2.43 12.32 15.86
N LYS A 17 3.04 12.23 17.05
CA LYS A 17 4.43 12.66 17.28
C LYS A 17 5.43 11.83 16.48
N VAL A 18 5.26 10.49 16.47
CA VAL A 18 6.12 9.59 15.68
C VAL A 18 5.98 9.87 14.18
N THR A 19 4.74 9.95 13.68
CA THR A 19 4.48 10.20 12.26
C THR A 19 4.95 11.58 11.80
N ALA A 20 4.86 12.60 12.65
CA ALA A 20 5.39 13.93 12.36
C ALA A 20 6.92 13.93 12.36
N ALA A 21 7.59 13.22 13.30
CA ALA A 21 9.04 13.09 13.31
C ALA A 21 9.59 12.39 12.06
N CYS A 22 8.79 11.50 11.44
CA CYS A 22 9.10 10.84 10.15
C CYS A 22 8.69 11.66 8.93
N GLU A 23 8.19 12.90 9.08
CA GLU A 23 7.66 13.73 7.99
C GLU A 23 6.69 12.95 7.10
N THR A 24 5.77 12.23 7.72
CA THR A 24 4.87 11.29 7.03
C THR A 24 3.96 12.01 6.06
N GLN A 25 3.90 11.50 4.83
CA GLN A 25 3.00 11.98 3.80
C GLN A 25 1.55 11.61 4.12
N ALA A 26 0.66 12.60 4.05
CA ALA A 26 -0.76 12.47 4.32
C ALA A 26 -1.60 13.05 3.17
N VAL A 27 -2.87 12.71 3.18
CA VAL A 27 -3.88 13.32 2.30
C VAL A 27 -4.86 14.06 3.19
N MET A 28 -4.99 15.35 2.96
CA MET A 28 -6.01 16.19 3.56
C MET A 28 -7.17 16.38 2.58
N THR A 29 -8.38 16.17 3.07
CA THR A 29 -9.62 16.39 2.30
C THR A 29 -10.42 17.53 2.93
N HIS A 30 -10.95 18.40 2.09
CA HIS A 30 -11.78 19.53 2.53
C HIS A 30 -12.83 19.86 1.48
N LEU A 31 -13.93 20.48 1.91
CA LEU A 31 -14.99 20.93 1.04
C LEU A 31 -14.72 22.41 0.66
N SER A 32 -14.65 22.75 -0.62
CA SER A 32 -14.56 24.13 -1.08
C SER A 32 -15.47 24.36 -2.27
N ARG A 33 -16.28 25.40 -2.21
CA ARG A 33 -17.25 25.78 -3.26
C ARG A 33 -18.16 24.61 -3.69
N GLY A 34 -18.63 23.82 -2.72
CA GLY A 34 -19.49 22.66 -2.96
C GLY A 34 -18.83 21.45 -3.57
N LYS A 35 -17.48 21.42 -3.68
CA LYS A 35 -16.71 20.29 -4.21
C LYS A 35 -15.69 19.80 -3.21
N TRP A 36 -15.50 18.49 -3.15
CA TRP A 36 -14.43 17.86 -2.36
C TRP A 36 -13.08 18.02 -3.05
N HIS A 37 -12.11 18.48 -2.29
CA HIS A 37 -10.73 18.61 -2.71
C HIS A 37 -9.84 17.68 -1.89
N MET A 38 -8.83 17.12 -2.54
CA MET A 38 -7.79 16.31 -1.90
C MET A 38 -6.44 16.96 -2.13
N THR A 39 -5.72 17.23 -1.05
CA THR A 39 -4.40 17.87 -1.08
C THR A 39 -3.38 16.97 -0.40
N LYS A 40 -2.24 16.76 -1.04
CA LYS A 40 -1.10 16.08 -0.40
C LYS A 40 -0.45 17.03 0.58
N VAL A 41 -0.25 16.55 1.79
CA VAL A 41 0.36 17.30 2.89
C VAL A 41 1.41 16.43 3.58
N THR A 42 2.33 17.06 4.29
CA THR A 42 3.31 16.39 5.15
C THR A 42 3.01 16.74 6.61
N LEU A 43 2.94 15.76 7.49
CA LEU A 43 2.86 15.99 8.93
C LEU A 43 4.22 16.50 9.41
N LEU A 44 4.28 17.72 9.95
CA LEU A 44 5.54 18.34 10.34
C LEU A 44 5.77 18.32 11.84
N ARG A 45 4.76 18.67 12.60
CA ARG A 45 4.86 18.82 14.04
C ARG A 45 3.53 18.57 14.73
N THR A 46 3.59 17.93 15.87
CA THR A 46 2.43 17.69 16.72
C THR A 46 2.73 18.21 18.13
N THR A 47 1.78 18.97 18.69
CA THR A 47 1.75 19.37 20.09
C THR A 47 0.60 18.65 20.78
N ASP A 48 0.38 18.91 22.05
CA ASP A 48 -0.75 18.29 22.77
C ASP A 48 -2.13 18.87 22.32
N THR A 49 -2.14 20.00 21.60
CA THR A 49 -3.38 20.69 21.21
C THR A 49 -3.57 20.84 19.70
N ASN A 50 -2.52 20.67 18.90
CA ASN A 50 -2.59 20.91 17.46
C ASN A 50 -1.58 20.12 16.66
N ILE A 51 -1.82 20.03 15.37
CA ILE A 51 -0.99 19.39 14.36
C ILE A 51 -0.67 20.42 13.28
N GLN A 52 0.59 20.51 12.88
CA GLN A 52 1.04 21.33 11.76
C GLN A 52 1.26 20.45 10.53
N VAL A 53 0.61 20.79 9.45
CA VAL A 53 0.74 20.11 8.16
C VAL A 53 1.24 21.07 7.10
N ASP A 54 2.27 20.67 6.37
CA ASP A 54 2.82 21.43 5.24
C ASP A 54 2.17 20.97 3.93
N ILE A 55 1.82 21.93 3.10
CA ILE A 55 1.23 21.66 1.80
C ILE A 55 2.33 21.29 0.81
N THR A 56 2.42 20.04 0.44
CA THR A 56 3.36 19.54 -0.56
C THR A 56 2.90 19.94 -1.96
N GLN A 57 3.37 21.05 -2.48
CA GLN A 57 3.09 21.44 -3.86
C GLN A 57 4.04 20.75 -4.83
N LYS A 58 3.51 19.86 -5.65
CA LYS A 58 4.09 19.51 -6.96
C LYS A 58 3.15 20.08 -8.02
N GLU A 59 3.65 21.10 -8.74
CA GLU A 59 3.10 21.66 -9.98
C GLU A 59 1.77 22.42 -9.94
N LYS A 60 1.85 23.71 -10.38
CA LYS A 60 0.80 24.71 -10.62
C LYS A 60 -0.01 25.15 -9.40
N HIS A 61 0.38 26.34 -8.93
CA HIS A 61 -0.24 27.08 -7.82
C HIS A 61 -1.75 27.34 -8.03
N HIS A 62 -2.57 26.42 -7.57
CA HIS A 62 -3.94 26.80 -7.24
C HIS A 62 -3.96 27.15 -5.75
N PRO A 63 -4.31 28.38 -5.37
CA PRO A 63 -4.44 28.75 -3.97
C PRO A 63 -5.45 27.80 -3.32
N ILE A 64 -5.02 27.16 -2.22
CA ILE A 64 -5.91 26.30 -1.45
C ILE A 64 -6.88 27.23 -0.72
N ASN A 65 -8.15 27.15 -1.09
CA ASN A 65 -9.20 27.95 -0.47
C ASN A 65 -9.72 27.22 0.77
N ILE A 66 -8.99 27.39 1.87
CA ILE A 66 -9.31 26.85 3.20
C ILE A 66 -9.43 28.02 4.17
N ASN A 67 -10.42 27.96 5.04
CA ASN A 67 -10.69 28.97 6.08
C ASN A 67 -10.42 28.41 7.47
N ILE A 68 -10.25 29.31 8.45
CA ILE A 68 -10.28 28.95 9.87
C ILE A 68 -11.67 28.38 10.20
N ASP A 69 -11.74 27.45 11.15
CA ASP A 69 -12.91 26.67 11.57
C ASP A 69 -13.47 25.74 10.49
N GLN A 70 -12.75 25.59 9.37
CA GLN A 70 -13.18 24.66 8.33
C GLN A 70 -12.90 23.22 8.72
N PRO A 71 -13.89 22.30 8.62
CA PRO A 71 -13.67 20.88 8.80
C PRO A 71 -12.76 20.29 7.73
N VAL A 72 -11.82 19.44 8.15
CA VAL A 72 -10.89 18.72 7.29
C VAL A 72 -10.80 17.27 7.71
N GLY A 73 -10.68 16.36 6.74
CA GLY A 73 -10.35 14.97 6.98
C GLY A 73 -8.88 14.74 6.65
N ILE A 74 -8.13 14.06 7.52
CA ILE A 74 -6.73 13.73 7.29
C ILE A 74 -6.57 12.22 7.32
N SER A 75 -5.83 11.69 6.33
CA SER A 75 -5.49 10.27 6.30
C SER A 75 -4.02 10.07 5.94
N PHE A 76 -3.34 9.20 6.68
CA PHE A 76 -1.95 8.82 6.44
C PHE A 76 -1.76 7.32 6.60
N LYS A 77 -0.61 6.84 6.18
CA LYS A 77 -0.18 5.45 6.39
C LYS A 77 0.97 5.47 7.37
N HIS A 78 0.88 4.61 8.36
CA HIS A 78 1.96 4.34 9.28
C HIS A 78 1.92 2.84 9.56
N ASP A 79 3.07 2.18 9.50
CA ASP A 79 3.18 0.73 9.51
C ASP A 79 2.28 0.10 8.41
N TYR A 80 1.47 -0.89 8.75
CA TYR A 80 0.53 -1.55 7.82
C TYR A 80 -0.85 -0.95 7.83
N CYS A 81 -1.09 0.03 8.71
CA CYS A 81 -2.40 0.59 8.96
C CYS A 81 -2.61 1.89 8.18
N LYS A 82 -3.85 2.16 7.88
CA LYS A 82 -4.31 3.47 7.46
C LYS A 82 -4.98 4.15 8.65
N TYR A 83 -4.50 5.33 8.99
CA TYR A 83 -5.07 6.19 10.02
C TYR A 83 -5.91 7.26 9.37
N ILE A 84 -7.10 7.50 9.90
CA ILE A 84 -8.04 8.49 9.40
C ILE A 84 -8.63 9.24 10.59
N PHE A 85 -8.64 10.56 10.50
CA PHE A 85 -9.31 11.40 11.51
C PHE A 85 -9.90 12.65 10.89
N GLU A 86 -10.88 13.20 11.59
CA GLU A 86 -11.49 14.49 11.31
C GLU A 86 -10.92 15.53 12.28
N SER A 87 -10.75 16.74 11.79
CA SER A 87 -10.27 17.88 12.56
C SER A 87 -10.83 19.19 11.97
N CYS A 88 -10.48 20.31 12.54
CA CYS A 88 -10.77 21.63 11.99
C CYS A 88 -9.50 22.48 11.88
N VAL A 89 -9.47 23.39 10.94
CA VAL A 89 -8.38 24.35 10.75
C VAL A 89 -8.50 25.40 11.84
N ILE A 90 -7.44 25.59 12.63
CA ILE A 90 -7.38 26.59 13.70
C ILE A 90 -6.42 27.74 13.39
N GLY A 91 -5.63 27.63 12.33
CA GLY A 91 -4.72 28.71 11.93
C GLY A 91 -3.83 28.36 10.75
N PHE A 92 -3.00 29.31 10.40
CA PHE A 92 -2.00 29.21 9.35
C PHE A 92 -0.67 29.73 9.88
N ALA A 93 0.44 29.14 9.41
CA ALA A 93 1.78 29.59 9.73
C ALA A 93 2.62 29.74 8.48
N PRO A 94 3.61 30.65 8.47
CA PRO A 94 4.54 30.76 7.38
C PRO A 94 5.38 29.48 7.27
N SER A 95 5.58 29.00 6.06
CA SER A 95 6.51 27.90 5.83
C SER A 95 7.94 28.44 5.73
N VAL A 96 8.87 27.70 6.32
CA VAL A 96 10.32 27.96 6.18
C VAL A 96 10.82 27.50 4.81
N ASN A 97 10.08 26.62 4.14
CA ASN A 97 10.43 26.05 2.85
C ASN A 97 9.81 26.88 1.72
N ALA A 98 10.64 27.53 0.90
CA ALA A 98 10.20 28.34 -0.26
C ALA A 98 9.37 27.58 -1.31
N LYS A 99 9.39 26.25 -1.28
CA LYS A 99 8.59 25.38 -2.17
C LYS A 99 7.27 24.91 -1.55
N SER A 100 7.00 25.31 -0.31
CA SER A 100 5.77 24.96 0.41
C SER A 100 4.63 25.91 0.04
N GLY A 101 3.41 25.38 0.00
CA GLY A 101 2.20 26.17 -0.15
C GLY A 101 1.75 26.85 1.15
N GLY A 102 2.46 26.68 2.25
CA GLY A 102 2.16 27.17 3.59
C GLY A 102 1.84 26.06 4.59
N ILE A 103 1.89 26.40 5.85
CA ILE A 103 1.56 25.48 6.96
C ILE A 103 0.12 25.73 7.40
N ILE A 104 -0.66 24.68 7.43
CA ILE A 104 -2.00 24.66 8.04
C ILE A 104 -1.87 24.09 9.43
N VAL A 105 -2.46 24.77 10.40
CA VAL A 105 -2.56 24.28 11.78
C VAL A 105 -3.97 23.76 12.00
N VAL A 106 -4.08 22.47 12.34
CA VAL A 106 -5.35 21.83 12.65
C VAL A 106 -5.44 21.43 14.11
N ALA A 107 -6.64 21.40 14.68
CA ALA A 107 -6.86 20.98 16.04
C ALA A 107 -6.45 19.52 16.26
N MET A 108 -6.10 19.16 17.51
CA MET A 108 -5.93 17.77 17.89
C MET A 108 -7.25 17.03 17.75
N PRO A 109 -7.32 15.88 17.06
CA PRO A 109 -8.56 15.12 16.96
C PRO A 109 -8.89 14.40 18.27
N ASP A 110 -10.19 14.22 18.55
CA ASP A 110 -10.65 13.46 19.72
C ASP A 110 -10.51 11.95 19.54
N ARG A 111 -10.42 11.49 18.28
CA ARG A 111 -10.28 10.09 17.89
C ARG A 111 -9.58 9.94 16.56
N ILE A 112 -8.88 8.82 16.41
CA ILE A 112 -8.30 8.37 15.12
C ILE A 112 -8.82 6.96 14.84
N ASP A 113 -9.33 6.73 13.65
CA ASP A 113 -9.68 5.40 13.17
C ASP A 113 -8.44 4.74 12.56
N ARG A 114 -7.98 3.65 13.16
CA ARG A 114 -6.94 2.76 12.66
C ARG A 114 -7.60 1.67 11.84
N ILE A 115 -7.24 1.53 10.57
CA ILE A 115 -7.83 0.56 9.65
C ILE A 115 -6.76 -0.37 9.13
N GLN A 116 -6.77 -1.62 9.60
CA GLN A 116 -5.99 -2.70 9.01
C GLN A 116 -6.82 -3.35 7.89
N ARG A 117 -6.31 -3.28 6.65
CA ARG A 117 -7.00 -3.83 5.47
C ARG A 117 -6.37 -5.09 4.93
N ARG A 118 -5.15 -5.41 5.38
CA ARG A 118 -4.37 -6.52 4.86
C ARG A 118 -4.28 -7.62 5.89
N ASN A 119 -4.66 -8.81 5.50
CA ASN A 119 -4.52 -10.01 6.34
C ASN A 119 -3.08 -10.52 6.34
N TYR A 120 -2.29 -10.17 5.31
CA TYR A 120 -0.92 -10.63 5.14
C TYR A 120 0.03 -9.46 4.91
N TYR A 121 1.21 -9.59 5.48
CA TYR A 121 2.31 -8.67 5.23
C TYR A 121 2.72 -8.68 3.76
N ARG A 122 3.13 -7.52 3.23
CA ARG A 122 3.65 -7.38 1.88
C ARG A 122 5.09 -6.91 1.94
N VAL A 123 5.93 -7.56 1.17
CA VAL A 123 7.34 -7.21 1.02
C VAL A 123 7.63 -6.85 -0.43
N SER A 124 8.40 -5.81 -0.65
CA SER A 124 8.88 -5.47 -1.98
C SER A 124 9.94 -6.47 -2.43
N VAL A 125 9.99 -6.75 -3.72
CA VAL A 125 11.11 -7.49 -4.31
C VAL A 125 12.40 -6.72 -4.02
N PRO A 126 13.48 -7.37 -3.53
CA PRO A 126 14.74 -6.70 -3.24
C PRO A 126 15.29 -5.94 -4.45
N GLN A 127 15.87 -4.77 -4.22
CA GLN A 127 16.27 -3.85 -5.31
C GLN A 127 17.24 -4.49 -6.32
N ASN A 128 18.07 -5.43 -5.87
CA ASN A 128 19.05 -6.12 -6.73
C ASN A 128 18.46 -7.34 -7.46
N HIS A 129 17.14 -7.59 -7.32
CA HIS A 129 16.46 -8.71 -7.95
C HIS A 129 15.45 -8.22 -8.98
N CYS A 130 15.48 -8.80 -10.16
CA CYS A 130 14.46 -8.61 -11.18
C CYS A 130 13.70 -9.92 -11.37
N VAL A 131 12.54 -10.02 -10.72
CA VAL A 131 11.69 -11.21 -10.78
C VAL A 131 10.64 -11.03 -11.87
N ARG A 132 10.73 -11.87 -12.91
CA ARG A 132 9.72 -11.92 -13.98
C ARG A 132 8.54 -12.76 -13.53
N ALA A 133 7.35 -12.31 -13.84
CA ALA A 133 6.10 -13.05 -13.68
C ALA A 133 5.49 -13.33 -15.05
N LEU A 134 5.10 -14.57 -15.28
CA LEU A 134 4.35 -15.00 -16.46
C LEU A 134 2.88 -15.10 -16.10
N PHE A 135 2.00 -14.69 -16.99
CA PHE A 135 0.54 -14.70 -16.80
C PHE A 135 -0.14 -15.35 -17.98
N TRP A 136 -1.24 -16.06 -17.72
CA TRP A 136 -2.14 -16.55 -18.75
C TRP A 136 -3.58 -16.50 -18.27
N HIS A 137 -4.50 -16.43 -19.21
CA HIS A 137 -5.92 -16.52 -18.87
C HIS A 137 -6.27 -17.91 -18.35
N ARG A 138 -7.12 -17.94 -17.30
CA ARG A 138 -7.71 -19.17 -16.79
C ARG A 138 -9.19 -19.21 -17.15
N GLY A 139 -9.58 -20.21 -17.95
CA GLY A 139 -10.99 -20.54 -18.15
C GLY A 139 -11.54 -21.32 -16.96
N TYR A 140 -12.84 -21.27 -16.75
CA TYR A 140 -13.55 -21.98 -15.67
C TYR A 140 -13.37 -23.52 -15.71
N ASN A 141 -12.97 -24.08 -16.85
CA ASN A 141 -12.81 -25.52 -17.07
C ASN A 141 -11.39 -25.93 -17.48
N ASP A 142 -10.40 -25.09 -17.25
CA ASP A 142 -9.06 -25.35 -17.71
C ASP A 142 -8.33 -26.25 -16.72
N GLY A 143 -8.41 -27.56 -16.94
CA GLY A 143 -7.68 -28.59 -16.16
C GLY A 143 -6.17 -28.65 -16.49
N ALA A 144 -5.67 -27.80 -17.39
CA ALA A 144 -4.27 -27.77 -17.77
C ALA A 144 -3.43 -27.22 -16.64
N LYS A 145 -2.48 -28.03 -16.15
CA LYS A 145 -1.46 -27.60 -15.19
C LYS A 145 -0.26 -27.07 -15.98
N GLY A 146 0.11 -25.79 -15.74
CA GLY A 146 1.31 -25.19 -16.30
C GLY A 146 1.06 -23.93 -17.13
N VAL A 147 2.16 -23.28 -17.49
CA VAL A 147 2.13 -22.12 -18.41
C VAL A 147 1.82 -22.62 -19.82
N PRO A 148 0.86 -22.01 -20.53
CA PRO A 148 0.62 -22.32 -21.93
C PRO A 148 1.90 -22.11 -22.76
N LEU A 149 2.08 -22.90 -23.81
CA LEU A 149 3.18 -22.71 -24.74
C LEU A 149 3.05 -21.41 -25.56
N GLU A 150 1.83 -20.98 -25.73
CA GLU A 150 1.42 -19.77 -26.45
C GLU A 150 0.41 -19.02 -25.58
N ASP A 151 0.17 -17.74 -25.83
CA ASP A 151 -0.82 -16.93 -25.15
C ASP A 151 -0.51 -16.65 -23.65
N TYR A 152 0.71 -16.25 -23.35
CA TYR A 152 1.07 -15.74 -22.05
C TYR A 152 1.63 -14.31 -22.12
N TRP A 153 1.49 -13.55 -21.05
CA TRP A 153 2.06 -12.22 -20.90
C TRP A 153 3.18 -12.23 -19.86
N GLN A 154 4.04 -11.25 -19.96
CA GLN A 154 5.15 -11.09 -19.03
C GLN A 154 5.00 -9.78 -18.26
N GLY A 155 5.42 -9.80 -17.01
CA GLY A 155 5.50 -8.61 -16.16
C GLY A 155 6.63 -8.74 -15.15
N ARG A 156 6.84 -7.69 -14.38
CA ARG A 156 7.83 -7.64 -13.32
C ARG A 156 7.11 -7.65 -11.96
N LEU A 157 7.47 -8.59 -11.10
CA LEU A 157 6.99 -8.64 -9.72
C LEU A 157 7.52 -7.42 -8.96
N VAL A 158 6.65 -6.73 -8.24
CA VAL A 158 6.95 -5.52 -7.46
C VAL A 158 6.91 -5.82 -5.97
N ASP A 159 5.82 -6.43 -5.51
CA ASP A 159 5.68 -6.89 -4.13
C ASP A 159 4.97 -8.25 -4.07
N VAL A 160 5.17 -8.93 -2.95
CA VAL A 160 4.55 -10.21 -2.65
C VAL A 160 4.06 -10.24 -1.21
N SER A 161 2.97 -10.95 -0.99
CA SER A 161 2.47 -11.35 0.33
C SER A 161 1.98 -12.79 0.26
N ALA A 162 1.70 -13.40 1.39
CA ALA A 162 1.11 -14.74 1.40
C ALA A 162 -0.24 -14.82 0.67
N GLY A 163 -1.00 -13.72 0.60
CA GLY A 163 -2.32 -13.68 -0.05
C GLY A 163 -2.39 -12.96 -1.39
N GLY A 164 -1.28 -12.46 -1.93
CA GLY A 164 -1.33 -11.73 -3.20
C GLY A 164 -0.02 -11.15 -3.69
N LEU A 165 -0.04 -10.62 -4.89
CA LEU A 165 1.10 -10.09 -5.62
C LEU A 165 0.77 -8.72 -6.22
N GLN A 166 1.78 -7.88 -6.38
CA GLN A 166 1.72 -6.73 -7.26
C GLN A 166 2.71 -6.92 -8.40
N VAL A 167 2.24 -6.75 -9.63
CA VAL A 167 3.05 -6.92 -10.83
C VAL A 167 2.88 -5.73 -11.75
N CYS A 168 3.97 -5.23 -12.32
CA CYS A 168 3.94 -4.23 -13.38
C CYS A 168 4.08 -4.91 -14.74
N VAL A 169 3.23 -4.50 -15.67
CA VAL A 169 3.26 -4.89 -17.09
C VAL A 169 3.33 -3.65 -17.97
N ASP A 170 3.70 -3.82 -19.21
CA ASP A 170 3.74 -2.71 -20.17
C ASP A 170 2.32 -2.19 -20.46
N LEU A 171 2.21 -0.92 -20.78
CA LEU A 171 0.92 -0.25 -20.92
C LEU A 171 0.07 -0.81 -22.09
N ASP A 172 0.72 -1.30 -23.13
CA ASP A 172 0.09 -1.95 -24.28
C ASP A 172 -0.67 -3.24 -23.92
N GLN A 173 -0.29 -3.86 -22.78
CA GLN A 173 -0.95 -5.06 -22.23
C GLN A 173 -2.31 -4.76 -21.57
N LYS A 174 -2.66 -3.49 -21.36
CA LYS A 174 -3.90 -3.08 -20.69
C LYS A 174 -5.17 -3.76 -21.22
N PRO A 175 -5.35 -3.97 -22.54
CA PRO A 175 -6.55 -4.64 -23.06
C PRO A 175 -6.72 -6.09 -22.59
N ASN A 176 -5.64 -6.74 -22.18
CA ASN A 176 -5.63 -8.15 -21.78
C ASN A 176 -6.10 -8.38 -20.33
N PHE A 177 -6.23 -7.31 -19.51
CA PHE A 177 -6.54 -7.43 -18.10
C PHE A 177 -7.82 -6.68 -17.73
N ARG A 178 -8.66 -7.34 -16.91
CA ARG A 178 -9.88 -6.76 -16.33
C ARG A 178 -9.96 -7.11 -14.84
N GLU A 179 -10.48 -6.20 -14.04
CA GLU A 179 -10.78 -6.50 -12.63
C GLU A 179 -11.78 -7.67 -12.54
N GLY A 180 -11.54 -8.57 -11.59
CA GLY A 180 -12.30 -9.79 -11.41
C GLY A 180 -11.84 -10.99 -12.26
N GLN A 181 -10.99 -10.79 -13.25
CA GLN A 181 -10.47 -11.83 -14.13
C GLN A 181 -9.60 -12.82 -13.38
N LEU A 182 -9.74 -14.12 -13.71
CA LEU A 182 -8.87 -15.18 -13.22
C LEU A 182 -7.66 -15.34 -14.15
N VAL A 183 -6.48 -15.43 -13.55
CA VAL A 183 -5.21 -15.62 -14.24
C VAL A 183 -4.38 -16.69 -13.54
N GLY A 184 -3.68 -17.50 -14.33
CA GLY A 184 -2.55 -18.27 -13.83
C GLY A 184 -1.33 -17.35 -13.77
N VAL A 185 -0.49 -17.52 -12.76
CA VAL A 185 0.73 -16.75 -12.55
C VAL A 185 1.88 -17.69 -12.21
N GLN A 186 3.02 -17.48 -12.84
CA GLN A 186 4.25 -18.17 -12.49
C GLN A 186 5.39 -17.18 -12.31
N PHE A 187 6.18 -17.34 -11.26
CA PHE A 187 7.41 -16.58 -11.05
C PHE A 187 8.43 -17.42 -10.27
N THR A 188 9.71 -17.11 -10.43
CA THR A 188 10.80 -17.74 -9.68
C THR A 188 11.35 -16.71 -8.68
N PRO A 189 11.12 -16.90 -7.36
CA PRO A 189 11.46 -15.90 -6.34
C PRO A 189 12.96 -15.58 -6.30
N MET A 190 13.79 -16.63 -6.31
CA MET A 190 15.24 -16.53 -6.26
C MET A 190 15.88 -17.35 -7.37
N PRO A 191 17.06 -16.96 -7.86
CA PRO A 191 17.82 -17.80 -8.82
C PRO A 191 17.97 -19.23 -8.30
N TYR A 192 17.75 -20.19 -9.18
CA TYR A 192 17.88 -21.64 -8.90
C TYR A 192 16.79 -22.24 -7.99
N GLU A 193 15.79 -21.45 -7.55
CA GLU A 193 14.62 -22.00 -6.87
C GLU A 193 13.60 -22.56 -7.86
N GLN A 194 12.73 -23.41 -7.32
CA GLN A 194 11.58 -23.91 -8.08
C GLN A 194 10.60 -22.75 -8.34
N PRO A 195 9.99 -22.67 -9.53
CA PRO A 195 8.97 -21.68 -9.80
C PRO A 195 7.78 -21.81 -8.84
N VAL A 196 7.23 -20.69 -8.41
CA VAL A 196 5.94 -20.59 -7.75
C VAL A 196 4.89 -20.47 -8.85
N GLN A 197 3.91 -21.37 -8.83
CA GLN A 197 2.80 -21.36 -9.77
C GLN A 197 1.48 -21.31 -9.00
N ILE A 198 0.67 -20.31 -9.26
CA ILE A 198 -0.56 -20.01 -8.51
C ILE A 198 -1.68 -19.59 -9.44
N GLU A 199 -2.90 -19.69 -8.92
CA GLU A 199 -4.07 -19.05 -9.49
C GLU A 199 -4.40 -17.78 -8.73
N ALA A 200 -4.70 -16.71 -9.45
CA ALA A 200 -4.98 -15.42 -8.86
C ALA A 200 -6.14 -14.71 -9.57
N GLN A 201 -6.77 -13.79 -8.85
CA GLN A 201 -7.78 -12.90 -9.38
C GLN A 201 -7.23 -11.48 -9.46
N VAL A 202 -7.39 -10.81 -10.60
CA VAL A 202 -7.07 -9.38 -10.75
C VAL A 202 -8.04 -8.58 -9.90
N ARG A 203 -7.54 -7.88 -8.89
CA ARG A 203 -8.35 -7.10 -7.93
C ARG A 203 -8.25 -5.61 -8.14
N HIS A 204 -7.18 -5.17 -8.77
CA HIS A 204 -6.92 -3.75 -8.98
C HIS A 204 -5.99 -3.56 -10.18
N ILE A 205 -6.31 -2.54 -10.98
CA ILE A 205 -5.52 -2.11 -12.13
C ILE A 205 -5.29 -0.61 -12.01
N ALA A 206 -4.03 -0.20 -11.95
CA ALA A 206 -3.65 1.20 -11.84
C ALA A 206 -2.43 1.53 -12.70
N LEU A 207 -2.33 2.77 -13.15
CA LEU A 207 -1.09 3.26 -13.76
C LEU A 207 -0.02 3.49 -12.68
N THR A 208 1.23 3.27 -13.04
CA THR A 208 2.37 3.72 -12.24
C THR A 208 2.36 5.24 -12.09
N ALA A 209 3.06 5.78 -11.09
CA ALA A 209 3.07 7.21 -10.81
C ALA A 209 3.61 8.05 -11.99
N ASP A 210 4.50 7.47 -12.80
CA ASP A 210 5.06 8.04 -14.02
C ASP A 210 4.20 7.82 -15.27
N GLY A 211 3.11 7.03 -15.15
CA GLY A 211 2.19 6.71 -16.23
C GLY A 211 2.75 5.79 -17.32
N THR A 212 3.92 5.17 -17.11
CA THR A 212 4.60 4.38 -18.14
C THR A 212 4.23 2.91 -18.14
N GLN A 213 3.78 2.37 -17.00
CA GLN A 213 3.42 0.97 -16.81
C GLN A 213 2.05 0.81 -16.16
N LEU A 214 1.51 -0.39 -16.24
CA LEU A 214 0.28 -0.80 -15.58
C LEU A 214 0.62 -1.69 -14.39
N CYS A 215 0.17 -1.31 -13.19
CA CYS A 215 0.28 -2.14 -11.98
C CYS A 215 -0.99 -2.98 -11.81
N LEU A 216 -0.81 -4.28 -11.72
CA LEU A 216 -1.84 -5.26 -11.44
C LEU A 216 -1.73 -5.70 -9.98
N GLY A 217 -2.78 -5.50 -9.20
CA GLY A 217 -2.93 -6.10 -7.87
C GLY A 217 -3.66 -7.44 -7.99
N LEU A 218 -3.00 -8.53 -7.66
CA LEU A 218 -3.47 -9.90 -7.78
C LEU A 218 -3.73 -10.49 -6.40
N GLN A 219 -4.88 -11.13 -6.21
CA GLN A 219 -5.19 -11.92 -5.03
C GLN A 219 -5.06 -13.41 -5.37
N VAL A 220 -4.25 -14.13 -4.63
CA VAL A 220 -4.14 -15.59 -4.77
C VAL A 220 -5.45 -16.24 -4.30
N ILE A 221 -5.92 -17.23 -5.02
CA ILE A 221 -7.14 -17.95 -4.71
C ILE A 221 -6.84 -19.41 -4.35
N GLY A 222 -7.71 -20.04 -3.55
CA GLY A 222 -7.64 -21.46 -3.24
C GLY A 222 -6.59 -21.87 -2.20
N LEU A 223 -5.89 -20.92 -1.56
CA LEU A 223 -4.81 -21.22 -0.62
C LEU A 223 -5.25 -22.03 0.60
N GLU A 224 -6.47 -21.82 1.09
CA GLU A 224 -6.96 -22.45 2.32
C GLU A 224 -7.83 -23.69 2.04
N ALA A 225 -8.26 -23.86 0.79
CA ALA A 225 -9.26 -24.86 0.41
C ALA A 225 -8.71 -26.30 0.28
N THR A 226 -7.43 -26.45 -0.08
CA THR A 226 -6.80 -27.74 -0.39
C THR A 226 -5.47 -27.91 0.35
N VAL A 227 -4.95 -29.15 0.37
CA VAL A 227 -3.62 -29.42 0.94
C VAL A 227 -2.54 -28.70 0.15
N GLU A 228 -2.60 -28.81 -1.17
CA GLU A 228 -1.67 -28.13 -2.10
C GLU A 228 -1.73 -26.60 -1.96
N GLY A 229 -2.92 -26.07 -1.70
CA GLY A 229 -3.12 -24.64 -1.42
C GLY A 229 -2.39 -24.21 -0.15
N ARG A 230 -2.49 -24.99 0.93
CA ARG A 230 -1.77 -24.71 2.19
C ARG A 230 -0.26 -24.83 2.04
N GLU A 231 0.24 -25.82 1.29
CA GLU A 231 1.66 -25.91 0.96
C GLU A 231 2.15 -24.68 0.19
N MET A 232 1.33 -24.20 -0.75
CA MET A 232 1.63 -22.98 -1.49
C MET A 232 1.61 -21.74 -0.61
N LEU A 233 0.67 -21.66 0.35
CA LEU A 233 0.64 -20.59 1.35
C LEU A 233 1.93 -20.55 2.16
N HIS A 234 2.39 -21.70 2.68
CA HIS A 234 3.67 -21.79 3.40
C HIS A 234 4.83 -21.33 2.53
N ARG A 235 4.86 -21.76 1.28
CA ARG A 235 5.90 -21.36 0.35
C ARG A 235 5.91 -19.84 0.08
N LEU A 236 4.75 -19.23 -0.07
CA LEU A 236 4.64 -17.77 -0.21
C LEU A 236 5.11 -17.04 1.06
N CYS A 237 4.82 -17.59 2.25
CA CYS A 237 5.35 -17.06 3.52
C CYS A 237 6.88 -17.12 3.55
N ASP A 238 7.49 -18.21 3.08
CA ASP A 238 8.96 -18.33 3.02
C ASP A 238 9.57 -17.31 2.04
N VAL A 239 8.95 -17.08 0.89
CA VAL A 239 9.37 -16.04 -0.05
C VAL A 239 9.31 -14.66 0.60
N VAL A 240 8.21 -14.36 1.30
CA VAL A 240 8.03 -13.10 2.03
C VAL A 240 9.13 -12.92 3.08
N ARG A 241 9.45 -13.97 3.86
CA ARG A 241 10.51 -13.95 4.86
C ARG A 241 11.88 -13.72 4.23
N THR A 242 12.18 -14.41 3.14
CA THR A 242 13.45 -14.26 2.41
C THR A 242 13.63 -12.82 1.90
N TYR A 243 12.62 -12.26 1.26
CA TYR A 243 12.68 -10.89 0.76
C TYR A 243 12.74 -9.85 1.87
N PHE A 244 12.05 -10.11 2.98
CA PHE A 244 12.14 -9.26 4.17
C PHE A 244 13.58 -9.19 4.70
N ASN A 245 14.23 -10.33 4.89
CA ASN A 245 15.60 -10.40 5.38
C ASN A 245 16.58 -9.69 4.43
N LEU A 246 16.47 -9.94 3.12
CA LEU A 246 17.31 -9.29 2.11
C LEU A 246 17.14 -7.77 2.08
N ASN A 247 15.92 -7.28 2.22
CA ASN A 247 15.64 -5.85 2.29
C ASN A 247 16.16 -5.22 3.57
N GLN A 248 16.09 -5.94 4.70
CA GLN A 248 16.65 -5.51 5.98
C GLN A 248 18.17 -5.40 5.91
N GLU A 249 18.85 -6.40 5.36
CA GLU A 249 20.31 -6.38 5.13
C GLU A 249 20.73 -5.23 4.20
N ALA A 250 19.89 -4.87 3.23
CA ALA A 250 20.11 -3.75 2.33
C ALA A 250 19.76 -2.38 2.94
N GLY A 251 19.34 -2.33 4.21
CA GLY A 251 18.96 -1.10 4.91
C GLY A 251 17.64 -0.48 4.43
N VAL A 252 16.79 -1.25 3.76
CA VAL A 252 15.44 -0.79 3.38
C VAL A 252 14.57 -0.76 4.63
N PRO A 253 14.02 0.40 5.03
CA PRO A 253 13.19 0.50 6.23
C PRO A 253 12.01 -0.48 6.16
N GLN A 254 11.87 -1.31 7.19
CA GLN A 254 10.76 -2.23 7.36
C GLN A 254 10.03 -1.88 8.65
N PRO A 255 8.71 -1.99 8.70
CA PRO A 255 7.96 -1.78 9.94
C PRO A 255 8.33 -2.83 11.01
N GLU A 256 8.46 -2.40 12.25
CA GLU A 256 8.93 -3.24 13.37
C GLU A 256 8.05 -4.47 13.62
N ASP A 257 6.73 -4.37 13.41
CA ASP A 257 5.76 -5.47 13.64
C ASP A 257 5.62 -6.45 12.47
N ALA A 258 6.42 -6.29 11.43
CA ALA A 258 6.30 -7.08 10.20
C ALA A 258 6.52 -8.58 10.43
N MET A 259 7.45 -8.93 11.30
CA MET A 259 7.81 -10.33 11.58
C MET A 259 6.78 -11.06 12.44
N ALA A 260 6.10 -10.38 13.35
CA ALA A 260 5.07 -11.00 14.18
C ALA A 260 3.93 -11.59 13.34
N ASN A 261 3.52 -10.89 12.27
CA ASN A 261 2.47 -11.36 11.36
C ASN A 261 2.91 -12.50 10.43
N VAL A 262 4.21 -12.67 10.20
CA VAL A 262 4.74 -13.78 9.38
C VAL A 262 4.82 -15.07 10.19
N GLU A 263 5.13 -14.97 11.48
CA GLU A 263 5.23 -16.12 12.38
C GLU A 263 3.86 -16.71 12.75
N TYR A 264 2.82 -15.89 12.96
CA TYR A 264 1.46 -16.35 13.25
C TYR A 264 0.82 -17.14 12.09
N THR A 265 1.21 -16.88 10.87
CA THR A 265 0.67 -17.57 9.68
C THR A 265 1.23 -19.00 9.53
N THR A 266 2.30 -19.35 10.23
CA THR A 266 2.95 -20.67 10.16
C THR A 266 2.55 -21.62 11.30
N MET A 267 1.72 -21.18 12.27
CA MET A 267 1.36 -21.94 13.46
C MET A 267 -0.09 -22.48 13.49
N GLU A 268 -0.93 -22.18 12.52
CA GLU A 268 -2.28 -22.74 12.35
C GLU A 268 -2.40 -23.49 11.01
#